data_bbe2e7199e334a707d84c837dc533fba
#
_entry.id   bbe2e7199e334a707d84c837dc533fba
#
_cell.length_a   1.000
_cell.length_b   1.000
_cell.length_c   1.000
_cell.angle_alpha   90.00
_cell.angle_beta   90.00
_cell.angle_gamma   90.00
#
_symmetry.space_group_name_H-M   'P 1'
#
loop_
_entity.id
_entity.type
_entity.pdbx_description
1 polymer ?
#
loop_
_entity_poly.entity_id
_entity_poly.type
_entity_poly.pdbx_seq_one_letter_code
_entity_poly.pdbx_strand_id
1 'polypeptide(L)'
;MNWNRRVQVLVRAAALVAAASLPVAAQAPTPGAPGIPVNPSLVGDTSNVAKEAQGWLADLIRINTANPPGNEQVAAKYIAGILEKEGITAEILGLTPGRSAVVARLRSAAVANPAKALLLVAHMDVVAVDKSKWTVDPFGVIKDGYLYGRGAIDDKGMLAANLAAFVALKRANLRLNRDVIFLATADEENGGDANIKGLIGKYWDKFAAGFSINEGGNVFVVKGKVQYVGVQASEKVSGNIDVIARGRSGHASQPTKDNAVVHLATAVGKIGAYTAPVHLTAIVRRYFEGLAPLEDDEIGKWMRSLDAADRGEHAQRVLSNTSPLWNAMLRDTIAPTILTAGTANNVIPGEAHANLNVRLLPGDTIEAVVRDLTKLVDDPLVKLEVKPNGGLAAPPSSLESDFYAVISKVAAQEFPGAVVLPFQSTWATDSAQLRLHNVQAYGLVPFPLTEEDLKRMHGEDERIPLAAFNKGVDVLARIVAEFAVTR
;
A
#
# COMPACT_ATOMS: atom_id res chain seq x y z
N MET A 1 -36.23 5.79 15.47
CA MET A 1 -36.70 6.39 14.21
C MET A 1 -35.76 5.95 13.08
N ASN A 2 -36.25 5.06 12.33
CA ASN A 2 -35.78 4.32 11.14
C ASN A 2 -34.44 4.67 10.47
N TRP A 3 -33.43 3.90 10.83
CA TRP A 3 -32.13 3.80 10.12
C TRP A 3 -32.25 3.13 8.73
N ASN A 4 -33.31 2.38 8.48
CA ASN A 4 -33.50 1.60 7.23
C ASN A 4 -33.94 2.41 5.99
N ARG A 5 -34.11 3.72 6.06
CA ARG A 5 -34.51 4.53 4.89
C ARG A 5 -33.35 5.19 4.12
N ARG A 6 -32.15 5.26 4.67
CA ARG A 6 -31.01 5.91 3.99
C ARG A 6 -30.11 4.96 3.18
N VAL A 7 -30.16 3.66 3.45
CA VAL A 7 -29.41 2.65 2.69
C VAL A 7 -30.12 2.29 1.37
N GLN A 8 -31.43 2.55 1.25
CA GLN A 8 -32.19 2.23 0.03
C GLN A 8 -32.13 3.29 -1.09
N VAL A 9 -31.54 4.46 -0.86
CA VAL A 9 -31.44 5.52 -1.89
C VAL A 9 -30.21 5.32 -2.77
N LEU A 10 -29.16 4.67 -2.29
CA LEU A 10 -27.94 4.38 -3.08
C LEU A 10 -28.03 3.12 -3.95
N VAL A 11 -29.04 2.27 -3.74
CA VAL A 11 -29.26 1.05 -4.57
C VAL A 11 -30.30 1.28 -5.68
N ARG A 12 -31.06 2.40 -5.66
CA ARG A 12 -32.13 2.66 -6.64
C ARG A 12 -31.72 3.50 -7.85
N ALA A 13 -30.51 3.99 -7.95
CA ALA A 13 -30.02 4.68 -9.15
C ALA A 13 -29.46 3.75 -10.24
N ALA A 14 -29.39 2.43 -10.01
CA ALA A 14 -28.85 1.45 -10.96
C ALA A 14 -29.91 0.55 -11.64
N ALA A 15 -31.21 0.79 -11.44
CA ALA A 15 -32.24 -0.08 -12.01
C ALA A 15 -33.47 0.69 -12.52
N LEU A 16 -33.30 1.50 -13.56
CA LEU A 16 -34.42 1.97 -14.40
C LEU A 16 -33.91 2.67 -15.69
N VAL A 17 -33.31 1.89 -16.60
CA VAL A 17 -33.43 2.13 -18.06
C VAL A 17 -33.25 0.77 -18.75
N ALA A 18 -34.31 0.05 -18.84
CA ALA A 18 -34.46 -1.06 -19.77
C ALA A 18 -35.81 -0.89 -20.46
N ALA A 19 -35.83 -0.18 -21.58
CA ALA A 19 -36.76 -0.37 -22.68
C ALA A 19 -36.46 0.65 -23.79
N ALA A 20 -36.03 0.09 -24.90
CA ALA A 20 -36.12 0.58 -26.29
C ALA A 20 -34.77 0.44 -27.01
N SER A 21 -34.47 -0.76 -27.46
CA SER A 21 -33.46 -1.02 -28.46
C SER A 21 -33.99 -0.71 -29.85
N LEU A 22 -33.51 0.37 -30.45
CA LEU A 22 -33.48 0.53 -31.91
C LEU A 22 -32.00 0.40 -32.37
N PRO A 23 -31.71 -0.27 -33.49
CA PRO A 23 -30.36 -0.47 -33.94
C PRO A 23 -29.76 0.85 -34.44
N VAL A 24 -28.79 1.39 -33.69
CA VAL A 24 -27.93 2.47 -34.19
C VAL A 24 -26.83 1.83 -35.02
N ALA A 25 -26.83 2.16 -36.31
CA ALA A 25 -25.77 1.79 -37.24
C ALA A 25 -24.42 2.27 -36.67
N ALA A 26 -23.44 1.35 -36.67
CA ALA A 26 -22.08 1.65 -36.27
C ALA A 26 -21.49 2.75 -37.17
N GLN A 27 -21.36 3.96 -36.67
CA GLN A 27 -20.54 4.98 -37.29
C GLN A 27 -19.07 4.63 -37.07
N ALA A 28 -18.29 4.60 -38.14
CA ALA A 28 -16.85 4.44 -38.10
C ALA A 28 -16.22 5.53 -37.21
N PRO A 29 -15.15 5.21 -36.45
CA PRO A 29 -14.50 6.19 -35.61
C PRO A 29 -13.91 7.33 -36.45
N THR A 30 -14.25 8.55 -36.10
CA THR A 30 -13.58 9.76 -36.59
C THR A 30 -12.07 9.68 -36.29
N PRO A 31 -11.20 10.13 -37.23
CA PRO A 31 -9.75 10.15 -36.96
C PRO A 31 -9.46 10.99 -35.72
N GLY A 32 -8.86 10.37 -34.70
CA GLY A 32 -8.46 11.03 -33.48
C GLY A 32 -7.46 12.18 -33.73
N ALA A 33 -7.45 13.13 -32.83
CA ALA A 33 -6.41 14.15 -32.73
C ALA A 33 -5.02 13.53 -32.84
N PRO A 34 -3.99 14.23 -33.37
CA PRO A 34 -2.67 13.66 -33.54
C PRO A 34 -2.15 13.16 -32.19
N GLY A 35 -1.99 11.85 -32.07
CA GLY A 35 -1.46 11.21 -30.89
C GLY A 35 -0.06 11.77 -30.59
N ILE A 36 0.21 12.09 -29.34
CA ILE A 36 1.56 12.37 -28.86
C ILE A 36 2.42 11.18 -29.32
N PRO A 37 3.51 11.38 -30.08
CA PRO A 37 4.31 10.27 -30.55
C PRO A 37 4.82 9.45 -29.35
N VAL A 38 4.38 8.20 -29.27
CA VAL A 38 4.89 7.27 -28.27
C VAL A 38 6.33 6.99 -28.66
N ASN A 39 7.28 7.52 -27.88
CA ASN A 39 8.68 7.18 -28.05
C ASN A 39 8.82 5.65 -27.87
N PRO A 40 9.49 4.92 -28.77
CA PRO A 40 9.71 3.49 -28.60
C PRO A 40 10.41 3.26 -27.25
N SER A 41 10.00 2.20 -26.54
CA SER A 41 10.61 1.82 -25.27
C SER A 41 12.11 1.59 -25.46
N LEU A 42 12.93 2.17 -24.59
CA LEU A 42 14.39 1.98 -24.62
C LEU A 42 14.78 0.51 -24.42
N VAL A 43 13.97 -0.28 -23.72
CA VAL A 43 14.17 -1.72 -23.53
C VAL A 43 13.55 -2.58 -24.67
N GLY A 44 12.93 -1.96 -25.67
CA GLY A 44 12.26 -2.66 -26.77
C GLY A 44 10.96 -3.34 -26.36
N ASP A 45 10.63 -4.45 -27.01
CA ASP A 45 9.44 -5.26 -26.72
C ASP A 45 9.65 -6.09 -25.45
N THR A 46 8.82 -5.87 -24.45
CA THR A 46 8.85 -6.58 -23.15
C THR A 46 7.95 -7.81 -23.11
N SER A 47 7.23 -8.14 -24.19
CA SER A 47 6.21 -9.20 -24.21
C SER A 47 6.75 -10.58 -23.81
N ASN A 48 7.97 -10.92 -24.26
CA ASN A 48 8.60 -12.18 -23.93
C ASN A 48 8.98 -12.26 -22.46
N VAL A 49 9.63 -11.24 -21.91
CA VAL A 49 10.01 -11.23 -20.49
C VAL A 49 8.77 -11.17 -19.59
N ALA A 50 7.71 -10.47 -19.99
CA ALA A 50 6.44 -10.46 -19.25
C ALA A 50 5.80 -11.86 -19.20
N LYS A 51 5.85 -12.61 -20.31
CA LYS A 51 5.38 -14.00 -20.35
C LYS A 51 6.23 -14.93 -19.46
N GLU A 52 7.55 -14.78 -19.47
CA GLU A 52 8.44 -15.50 -18.54
C GLU A 52 8.11 -15.15 -17.08
N ALA A 53 7.88 -13.87 -16.81
CA ALA A 53 7.55 -13.37 -15.47
C ALA A 53 6.20 -13.89 -14.93
N GLN A 54 5.22 -14.19 -15.80
CA GLN A 54 4.00 -14.91 -15.38
C GLN A 54 4.36 -16.29 -14.79
N GLY A 55 5.32 -16.99 -15.39
CA GLY A 55 5.85 -18.26 -14.86
C GLY A 55 6.56 -18.05 -13.52
N TRP A 56 7.41 -17.02 -13.41
CA TRP A 56 8.10 -16.70 -12.16
C TRP A 56 7.13 -16.33 -11.05
N LEU A 57 6.10 -15.55 -11.36
CA LEU A 57 5.06 -15.21 -10.40
C LEU A 57 4.30 -16.46 -9.93
N ALA A 58 3.91 -17.33 -10.86
CA ALA A 58 3.23 -18.59 -10.52
C ALA A 58 4.09 -19.48 -9.61
N ASP A 59 5.40 -19.57 -9.87
CA ASP A 59 6.32 -20.35 -9.04
C ASP A 59 6.54 -19.68 -7.66
N LEU A 60 6.68 -18.35 -7.61
CA LEU A 60 6.79 -17.61 -6.35
C LEU A 60 5.54 -17.80 -5.48
N ILE A 61 4.35 -17.81 -6.07
CA ILE A 61 3.10 -18.05 -5.34
C ILE A 61 3.07 -19.47 -4.78
N ARG A 62 3.58 -20.48 -5.51
CA ARG A 62 3.69 -21.87 -5.03
C ARG A 62 4.64 -22.01 -3.86
N ILE A 63 5.67 -21.16 -3.77
CA ILE A 63 6.56 -21.11 -2.62
C ILE A 63 5.81 -20.46 -1.45
N ASN A 64 5.39 -21.27 -0.47
CA ASN A 64 4.69 -20.76 0.69
C ASN A 64 5.62 -19.95 1.60
N THR A 65 5.41 -18.65 1.62
CA THR A 65 6.10 -17.67 2.47
C THR A 65 5.12 -16.96 3.40
N ALA A 66 4.03 -17.62 3.78
CA ALA A 66 3.08 -17.09 4.76
C ALA A 66 3.78 -16.74 6.07
N ASN A 67 3.58 -15.54 6.54
CA ASN A 67 4.26 -14.95 7.70
C ASN A 67 3.25 -14.66 8.83
N PRO A 68 3.41 -15.25 10.01
CA PRO A 68 4.45 -16.22 10.39
C PRO A 68 4.26 -17.62 9.79
N PRO A 69 5.29 -18.49 9.66
CA PRO A 69 6.69 -18.27 10.08
C PRO A 69 7.57 -17.56 9.04
N GLY A 70 7.12 -17.31 7.83
CA GLY A 70 7.90 -16.83 6.69
C GLY A 70 8.44 -17.98 5.83
N ASN A 71 9.71 -18.07 5.56
CA ASN A 71 10.41 -19.04 4.69
C ASN A 71 10.92 -18.41 3.39
N GLU A 72 11.20 -17.12 3.43
CA GLU A 72 11.64 -16.33 2.27
C GLU A 72 12.97 -16.80 1.70
N GLN A 73 13.78 -17.52 2.48
CA GLN A 73 15.04 -18.08 1.97
C GLN A 73 14.83 -18.99 0.76
N VAL A 74 13.69 -19.69 0.67
CA VAL A 74 13.37 -20.55 -0.49
C VAL A 74 13.08 -19.69 -1.71
N ALA A 75 12.26 -18.62 -1.53
CA ALA A 75 11.96 -17.66 -2.59
C ALA A 75 13.22 -16.90 -3.04
N ALA A 76 14.07 -16.47 -2.10
CA ALA A 76 15.34 -15.81 -2.39
C ALA A 76 16.28 -16.69 -3.24
N LYS A 77 16.39 -17.98 -2.94
CA LYS A 77 17.17 -18.92 -3.76
C LYS A 77 16.58 -19.11 -5.15
N TYR A 78 15.27 -19.16 -5.27
CA TYR A 78 14.58 -19.25 -6.57
C TYR A 78 14.89 -18.02 -7.44
N ILE A 79 14.77 -16.80 -6.88
CA ILE A 79 15.08 -15.54 -7.55
C ILE A 79 16.56 -15.47 -7.95
N ALA A 80 17.48 -15.83 -7.03
CA ALA A 80 18.91 -15.86 -7.32
C ALA A 80 19.22 -16.79 -8.50
N GLY A 81 18.57 -17.95 -8.58
CA GLY A 81 18.71 -18.88 -9.71
C GLY A 81 18.23 -18.33 -11.05
N ILE A 82 17.19 -17.47 -11.06
CA ILE A 82 16.76 -16.75 -12.28
C ILE A 82 17.84 -15.74 -12.69
N LEU A 83 18.32 -14.91 -11.73
CA LEU A 83 19.32 -13.89 -11.98
C LEU A 83 20.65 -14.49 -12.49
N GLU A 84 21.08 -15.60 -11.90
CA GLU A 84 22.29 -16.33 -12.34
C GLU A 84 22.19 -16.84 -13.79
N LYS A 85 21.02 -17.34 -14.20
CA LYS A 85 20.77 -17.74 -15.60
C LYS A 85 20.90 -16.57 -16.58
N GLU A 86 20.62 -15.36 -16.15
CA GLU A 86 20.76 -14.11 -16.91
C GLU A 86 22.20 -13.53 -16.82
N GLY A 87 23.13 -14.24 -16.18
CA GLY A 87 24.50 -13.76 -15.96
C GLY A 87 24.55 -12.55 -15.02
N ILE A 88 23.63 -12.46 -14.07
CA ILE A 88 23.57 -11.42 -13.06
C ILE A 88 23.95 -12.04 -11.71
N THR A 89 24.99 -11.51 -11.08
CA THR A 89 25.38 -11.96 -9.73
C THR A 89 24.34 -11.50 -8.71
N ALA A 90 23.78 -12.44 -7.97
CA ALA A 90 22.86 -12.20 -6.86
C ALA A 90 23.52 -12.58 -5.53
N GLU A 91 23.23 -11.83 -4.48
CA GLU A 91 23.69 -12.10 -3.10
C GLU A 91 22.47 -12.33 -2.21
N ILE A 92 22.46 -13.46 -1.49
CA ILE A 92 21.42 -13.77 -0.51
C ILE A 92 21.88 -13.25 0.85
N LEU A 93 21.10 -12.32 1.41
CA LEU A 93 21.38 -11.63 2.66
C LEU A 93 20.60 -12.30 3.80
N GLY A 94 21.26 -13.11 4.61
CA GLY A 94 20.65 -13.80 5.75
C GLY A 94 20.44 -12.88 6.95
N LEU A 95 19.25 -12.88 7.51
CA LEU A 95 18.88 -12.11 8.70
C LEU A 95 18.64 -13.01 9.90
N THR A 96 17.65 -13.89 9.82
CA THR A 96 17.33 -14.91 10.81
C THR A 96 17.23 -16.28 10.13
N PRO A 97 17.25 -17.39 10.85
CA PRO A 97 17.14 -18.72 10.25
C PRO A 97 15.85 -18.84 9.39
N GLY A 98 16.02 -19.23 8.12
CA GLY A 98 14.92 -19.36 7.16
C GLY A 98 14.44 -18.04 6.50
N ARG A 99 14.90 -16.90 7.00
CA ARG A 99 14.50 -15.55 6.54
C ARG A 99 15.69 -14.86 5.87
N SER A 100 15.58 -14.53 4.62
CA SER A 100 16.65 -13.90 3.84
C SER A 100 16.10 -12.97 2.80
N ALA A 101 16.81 -11.90 2.49
CA ALA A 101 16.59 -11.07 1.32
C ALA A 101 17.52 -11.51 0.18
N VAL A 102 17.26 -11.02 -1.05
CA VAL A 102 18.19 -11.18 -2.17
C VAL A 102 18.41 -9.82 -2.83
N VAL A 103 19.68 -9.51 -3.10
CA VAL A 103 20.09 -8.28 -3.78
C VAL A 103 20.89 -8.59 -5.04
N ALA A 104 20.64 -7.81 -6.09
CA ALA A 104 21.43 -7.83 -7.32
C ALA A 104 21.62 -6.40 -7.85
N ARG A 105 22.70 -6.18 -8.62
CA ARG A 105 23.02 -4.82 -9.11
C ARG A 105 23.48 -4.86 -10.56
N LEU A 106 22.85 -4.00 -11.38
CA LEU A 106 23.38 -3.60 -12.68
C LEU A 106 24.16 -2.30 -12.52
N ARG A 107 25.44 -2.36 -12.81
CA ARG A 107 26.35 -1.23 -12.61
C ARG A 107 26.26 -0.24 -13.77
N SER A 108 26.30 1.04 -13.41
CA SER A 108 26.45 2.11 -14.41
C SER A 108 27.85 2.15 -14.98
N ALA A 109 27.97 2.74 -16.17
CA ALA A 109 29.28 3.04 -16.75
C ALA A 109 29.97 4.27 -16.08
N ALA A 110 29.24 5.03 -15.28
CA ALA A 110 29.74 6.17 -14.52
C ALA A 110 30.36 5.69 -13.19
N VAL A 111 31.07 6.61 -12.53
CA VAL A 111 31.58 6.35 -11.17
C VAL A 111 30.38 6.06 -10.25
N ALA A 112 30.50 4.99 -9.45
CA ALA A 112 29.48 4.58 -8.51
C ALA A 112 29.08 5.74 -7.57
N ASN A 113 27.81 6.07 -7.55
CA ASN A 113 27.25 7.09 -6.67
C ASN A 113 25.93 6.59 -6.08
N PRO A 114 25.93 6.10 -4.84
CA PRO A 114 24.70 5.60 -4.20
C PRO A 114 23.57 6.63 -4.20
N ALA A 115 23.83 7.91 -4.02
CA ALA A 115 22.82 8.97 -4.03
C ALA A 115 22.10 9.13 -5.38
N LYS A 116 22.61 8.53 -6.47
CA LYS A 116 21.96 8.49 -7.78
C LYS A 116 21.35 7.15 -8.11
N ALA A 117 21.69 6.07 -7.37
CA ALA A 117 21.21 4.72 -7.66
C ALA A 117 19.68 4.63 -7.54
N LEU A 118 19.09 3.76 -8.35
CA LEU A 118 17.68 3.37 -8.29
C LEU A 118 17.54 1.98 -7.67
N LEU A 119 16.69 1.84 -6.66
CA LEU A 119 16.37 0.61 -5.97
C LEU A 119 14.96 0.14 -6.33
N LEU A 120 14.83 -1.08 -6.86
CA LEU A 120 13.56 -1.76 -7.09
C LEU A 120 13.30 -2.66 -5.90
N VAL A 121 12.28 -2.38 -5.10
CA VAL A 121 11.96 -3.09 -3.86
C VAL A 121 10.64 -3.83 -4.01
N ALA A 122 10.56 -5.03 -3.45
CA ALA A 122 9.32 -5.78 -3.27
C ALA A 122 9.55 -6.85 -2.20
N HIS A 123 8.52 -7.20 -1.44
CA HIS A 123 8.66 -8.23 -0.40
C HIS A 123 8.24 -9.62 -0.88
N MET A 124 8.83 -10.65 -0.26
CA MET A 124 8.61 -12.05 -0.60
C MET A 124 7.58 -12.74 0.30
N ASP A 125 7.42 -12.26 1.52
CA ASP A 125 6.44 -12.82 2.45
C ASP A 125 5.01 -12.41 2.09
N VAL A 126 4.05 -13.09 2.66
CA VAL A 126 2.62 -12.85 2.45
C VAL A 126 1.87 -13.12 3.75
N VAL A 127 0.72 -12.49 3.95
CA VAL A 127 -0.15 -12.80 5.09
C VAL A 127 -0.65 -14.25 5.08
N ALA A 128 -1.02 -14.75 6.25
CA ALA A 128 -1.51 -16.12 6.44
C ALA A 128 -2.76 -16.42 5.59
N VAL A 129 -2.92 -17.69 5.25
CA VAL A 129 -4.02 -18.20 4.41
C VAL A 129 -4.87 -19.20 5.18
N ASP A 130 -6.17 -18.96 5.24
CA ASP A 130 -7.16 -19.98 5.61
C ASP A 130 -7.73 -20.62 4.34
N LYS A 131 -7.16 -21.77 3.93
CA LYS A 131 -7.58 -22.47 2.71
C LYS A 131 -9.07 -22.82 2.65
N SER A 132 -9.72 -22.96 3.79
CA SER A 132 -11.14 -23.33 3.85
C SER A 132 -12.08 -22.25 3.32
N LYS A 133 -11.59 -21.02 3.23
CA LYS A 133 -12.34 -19.84 2.74
C LYS A 133 -12.09 -19.52 1.27
N TRP A 134 -11.10 -20.17 0.64
CA TRP A 134 -10.78 -19.93 -0.77
C TRP A 134 -11.60 -20.84 -1.68
N THR A 135 -12.06 -20.32 -2.81
CA THR A 135 -12.77 -21.08 -3.83
C THR A 135 -11.83 -21.78 -4.82
N VAL A 136 -10.55 -21.41 -4.80
CA VAL A 136 -9.44 -21.99 -5.60
C VAL A 136 -8.24 -22.25 -4.69
N ASP A 137 -7.22 -22.98 -5.17
CA ASP A 137 -5.99 -23.17 -4.39
C ASP A 137 -5.25 -21.82 -4.24
N PRO A 138 -5.01 -21.34 -3.01
CA PRO A 138 -4.29 -20.10 -2.75
C PRO A 138 -2.81 -20.11 -3.12
N PHE A 139 -2.27 -21.24 -3.55
CA PHE A 139 -0.88 -21.40 -3.99
C PHE A 139 -0.72 -21.52 -5.51
N GLY A 140 -1.58 -20.88 -6.26
CA GLY A 140 -1.40 -20.61 -7.68
C GLY A 140 -2.29 -21.44 -8.62
N VAL A 141 -3.34 -20.81 -9.13
CA VAL A 141 -4.21 -21.34 -10.17
C VAL A 141 -4.38 -20.30 -11.28
N ILE A 142 -4.10 -20.69 -12.53
CA ILE A 142 -4.46 -19.87 -13.70
C ILE A 142 -5.85 -20.29 -14.17
N LYS A 143 -6.79 -19.32 -14.13
CA LYS A 143 -8.17 -19.54 -14.54
C LYS A 143 -8.77 -18.27 -15.10
N ASP A 144 -9.51 -18.36 -16.19
CA ASP A 144 -10.28 -17.26 -16.80
C ASP A 144 -9.46 -15.97 -17.05
N GLY A 145 -8.17 -16.11 -17.42
CA GLY A 145 -7.27 -14.99 -17.66
C GLY A 145 -6.67 -14.35 -16.42
N TYR A 146 -6.89 -14.93 -15.23
CA TYR A 146 -6.32 -14.51 -13.96
C TYR A 146 -5.33 -15.55 -13.43
N LEU A 147 -4.31 -15.08 -12.72
CA LEU A 147 -3.52 -15.89 -11.81
C LEU A 147 -4.03 -15.64 -10.39
N TYR A 148 -4.63 -16.66 -9.79
CA TYR A 148 -5.08 -16.66 -8.41
C TYR A 148 -3.97 -17.14 -7.49
N GLY A 149 -3.85 -16.52 -6.34
CA GLY A 149 -2.97 -16.96 -5.27
C GLY A 149 -2.64 -15.86 -4.29
N ARG A 150 -2.34 -16.22 -3.05
CA ARG A 150 -1.89 -15.27 -2.03
C ARG A 150 -0.56 -14.65 -2.45
N GLY A 151 -0.51 -13.30 -2.47
CA GLY A 151 0.62 -12.55 -2.97
C GLY A 151 0.56 -12.26 -4.48
N ALA A 152 -0.54 -12.58 -5.17
CA ALA A 152 -0.67 -12.28 -6.59
C ALA A 152 -0.61 -10.78 -6.88
N ILE A 153 -1.09 -9.94 -5.94
CA ILE A 153 -0.98 -8.49 -5.96
C ILE A 153 0.04 -8.04 -4.91
N ASP A 154 -0.07 -8.52 -3.68
CA ASP A 154 0.65 -8.07 -2.51
C ASP A 154 1.58 -9.17 -1.95
N ASP A 155 2.89 -9.21 -2.27
CA ASP A 155 3.61 -8.31 -3.19
C ASP A 155 4.43 -9.09 -4.24
N LYS A 156 4.20 -10.42 -4.37
CA LYS A 156 4.90 -11.28 -5.35
C LYS A 156 4.65 -10.85 -6.79
N GLY A 157 3.48 -10.21 -7.06
CA GLY A 157 3.18 -9.60 -8.35
C GLY A 157 4.18 -8.50 -8.69
N MET A 158 4.38 -7.54 -7.77
CA MET A 158 5.36 -6.47 -7.93
C MET A 158 6.79 -7.02 -7.97
N LEU A 159 7.08 -8.01 -7.14
CA LEU A 159 8.38 -8.70 -7.11
C LEU A 159 8.74 -9.30 -8.46
N ALA A 160 7.81 -10.05 -9.08
CA ALA A 160 8.02 -10.64 -10.40
C ALA A 160 8.13 -9.58 -11.51
N ALA A 161 7.38 -8.47 -11.40
CA ALA A 161 7.46 -7.36 -12.34
C ALA A 161 8.78 -6.58 -12.20
N ASN A 162 9.27 -6.35 -10.97
CA ASN A 162 10.59 -5.77 -10.70
C ASN A 162 11.70 -6.64 -11.30
N LEU A 163 11.62 -7.96 -11.09
CA LEU A 163 12.60 -8.91 -11.65
C LEU A 163 12.57 -8.87 -13.18
N ALA A 164 11.39 -8.83 -13.80
CA ALA A 164 11.23 -8.74 -15.24
C ALA A 164 11.81 -7.45 -15.81
N ALA A 165 11.53 -6.30 -15.20
CA ALA A 165 12.08 -5.01 -15.62
C ALA A 165 13.62 -4.99 -15.50
N PHE A 166 14.16 -5.58 -14.43
CA PHE A 166 15.60 -5.69 -14.20
C PHE A 166 16.28 -6.59 -15.24
N VAL A 167 15.69 -7.74 -15.56
CA VAL A 167 16.16 -8.67 -16.59
C VAL A 167 16.04 -8.04 -18.00
N ALA A 168 14.92 -7.36 -18.29
CA ALA A 168 14.75 -6.65 -19.56
C ALA A 168 15.86 -5.61 -19.79
N LEU A 169 16.19 -4.84 -18.75
CA LEU A 169 17.27 -3.84 -18.80
C LEU A 169 18.63 -4.49 -19.06
N LYS A 170 18.91 -5.63 -18.41
CA LYS A 170 20.13 -6.42 -18.65
C LYS A 170 20.22 -6.94 -20.07
N ARG A 171 19.15 -7.56 -20.58
CA ARG A 171 19.07 -8.13 -21.94
C ARG A 171 19.20 -7.07 -23.02
N ALA A 172 18.64 -5.87 -22.80
CA ALA A 172 18.74 -4.74 -23.71
C ALA A 172 20.17 -4.15 -23.78
N ASN A 173 21.06 -4.55 -22.87
CA ASN A 173 22.48 -4.14 -22.82
C ASN A 173 22.70 -2.62 -22.97
N LEU A 174 21.85 -1.82 -22.33
CA LEU A 174 21.87 -0.38 -22.42
C LEU A 174 22.98 0.23 -21.54
N ARG A 175 23.48 1.38 -21.96
CA ARG A 175 24.46 2.14 -21.15
C ARG A 175 23.74 2.87 -20.03
N LEU A 176 23.94 2.41 -18.79
CA LEU A 176 23.34 3.02 -17.62
C LEU A 176 24.09 4.29 -17.18
N ASN A 177 23.34 5.29 -16.73
CA ASN A 177 23.87 6.53 -16.13
C ASN A 177 23.89 6.47 -14.58
N ARG A 178 23.26 5.45 -13.99
CA ARG A 178 23.18 5.15 -12.55
C ARG A 178 23.07 3.65 -12.32
N ASP A 179 23.48 3.20 -11.16
CA ASP A 179 23.26 1.81 -10.78
C ASP A 179 21.77 1.55 -10.63
N VAL A 180 21.32 0.38 -11.09
CA VAL A 180 19.98 -0.16 -10.80
C VAL A 180 20.15 -1.36 -9.89
N ILE A 181 19.46 -1.37 -8.77
CA ILE A 181 19.56 -2.39 -7.72
C ILE A 181 18.19 -3.07 -7.61
N PHE A 182 18.17 -4.38 -7.65
CA PHE A 182 17.02 -5.21 -7.31
C PHE A 182 17.15 -5.69 -5.89
N LEU A 183 16.11 -5.55 -5.08
CA LEU A 183 16.05 -6.02 -3.69
C LEU A 183 14.70 -6.68 -3.43
N ALA A 184 14.73 -7.97 -3.14
CA ALA A 184 13.57 -8.68 -2.60
C ALA A 184 13.73 -8.79 -1.08
N THR A 185 12.79 -8.21 -0.33
CA THR A 185 12.80 -8.15 1.13
C THR A 185 12.05 -9.32 1.76
N ALA A 186 12.14 -9.45 3.07
CA ALA A 186 11.43 -10.42 3.90
C ALA A 186 10.75 -9.70 5.05
N ASP A 187 9.73 -10.34 5.67
CA ASP A 187 9.13 -9.93 6.95
C ASP A 187 8.49 -8.54 6.95
N GLU A 188 7.99 -8.10 5.80
CA GLU A 188 7.26 -6.83 5.67
C GLU A 188 5.92 -6.90 6.42
N GLU A 189 5.15 -7.94 6.18
CA GLU A 189 3.77 -8.15 6.63
C GLU A 189 3.64 -8.26 8.16
N ASN A 190 4.68 -8.69 8.84
CA ASN A 190 4.68 -8.86 10.30
C ASN A 190 5.57 -7.86 11.03
N GLY A 191 6.43 -7.13 10.31
CA GLY A 191 7.30 -6.10 10.89
C GLY A 191 8.34 -6.65 11.89
N GLY A 192 8.77 -7.90 11.72
CA GLY A 192 9.76 -8.55 12.59
C GLY A 192 11.20 -8.10 12.33
N ASP A 193 12.16 -8.80 12.94
CA ASP A 193 13.59 -8.44 12.86
C ASP A 193 14.24 -8.72 11.49
N ALA A 194 13.57 -9.49 10.63
CA ALA A 194 14.04 -9.82 9.30
C ALA A 194 13.58 -8.84 8.20
N ASN A 195 12.88 -7.77 8.57
CA ASN A 195 12.35 -6.77 7.65
C ASN A 195 13.43 -5.81 7.10
N ILE A 196 12.99 -4.83 6.29
CA ILE A 196 13.85 -3.80 5.70
C ILE A 196 14.67 -3.03 6.74
N LYS A 197 14.16 -2.79 7.96
CA LYS A 197 14.91 -2.13 9.04
C LYS A 197 16.11 -2.97 9.48
N GLY A 198 15.93 -4.27 9.64
CA GLY A 198 17.02 -5.21 9.94
C GLY A 198 18.03 -5.28 8.79
N LEU A 199 17.57 -5.26 7.53
CA LEU A 199 18.41 -5.20 6.34
C LEU A 199 19.25 -3.93 6.30
N ILE A 200 18.66 -2.78 6.54
CA ILE A 200 19.36 -1.48 6.58
C ILE A 200 20.43 -1.51 7.67
N GLY A 201 20.08 -1.99 8.86
CA GLY A 201 21.05 -2.06 9.97
C GLY A 201 22.28 -2.92 9.70
N LYS A 202 22.17 -3.96 8.85
CA LYS A 202 23.23 -4.94 8.64
C LYS A 202 23.90 -4.86 7.28
N TYR A 203 23.16 -4.44 6.23
CA TYR A 203 23.60 -4.59 4.83
C TYR A 203 23.34 -3.34 3.97
N TRP A 204 23.23 -2.16 4.58
CA TRP A 204 22.92 -0.92 3.84
C TRP A 204 23.85 -0.66 2.65
N ASP A 205 25.13 -0.93 2.82
CA ASP A 205 26.16 -0.79 1.77
C ASP A 205 25.86 -1.60 0.50
N LYS A 206 25.11 -2.70 0.62
CA LYS A 206 24.77 -3.57 -0.50
C LYS A 206 23.69 -3.00 -1.40
N PHE A 207 22.78 -2.15 -0.85
CA PHE A 207 21.65 -1.61 -1.60
C PHE A 207 21.40 -0.11 -1.38
N ALA A 208 22.35 0.61 -0.81
CA ALA A 208 22.24 2.06 -0.65
C ALA A 208 21.87 2.75 -1.98
N ALA A 209 20.83 3.56 -1.95
CA ALA A 209 20.27 4.22 -3.12
C ALA A 209 19.72 5.61 -2.76
N GLY A 210 19.60 6.50 -3.76
CA GLY A 210 18.95 7.81 -3.60
C GLY A 210 17.46 7.78 -3.98
N PHE A 211 17.06 6.79 -4.78
CA PHE A 211 15.70 6.65 -5.28
C PHE A 211 15.23 5.21 -5.15
N SER A 212 13.94 5.01 -4.87
CA SER A 212 13.35 3.67 -4.94
C SER A 212 11.94 3.69 -5.49
N ILE A 213 11.56 2.55 -6.10
CA ILE A 213 10.18 2.22 -6.41
C ILE A 213 9.80 0.95 -5.65
N ASN A 214 8.64 0.96 -5.03
CA ASN A 214 8.08 -0.09 -4.19
C ASN A 214 6.57 -0.17 -4.41
N GLU A 215 5.87 -1.02 -3.66
CA GLU A 215 4.43 -1.02 -3.56
C GLU A 215 3.86 0.28 -2.94
N GLY A 216 2.53 0.42 -2.87
CA GLY A 216 1.82 1.44 -2.09
C GLY A 216 0.94 2.39 -2.88
N GLY A 217 1.22 2.64 -4.16
CA GLY A 217 0.33 3.35 -5.09
C GLY A 217 -0.28 2.40 -6.12
N ASN A 218 -1.31 2.82 -6.85
CA ASN A 218 -2.05 1.92 -7.73
C ASN A 218 -2.48 2.59 -9.04
N VAL A 219 -2.70 1.77 -10.07
CA VAL A 219 -3.34 2.14 -11.34
C VAL A 219 -4.82 1.77 -11.26
N PHE A 220 -5.69 2.75 -11.11
CA PHE A 220 -7.11 2.55 -10.84
C PHE A 220 -7.94 2.46 -12.11
N VAL A 221 -8.64 1.31 -12.28
CA VAL A 221 -9.58 1.07 -13.38
C VAL A 221 -11.00 1.29 -12.91
N VAL A 222 -11.70 2.24 -13.55
CA VAL A 222 -13.11 2.52 -13.32
C VAL A 222 -13.85 2.38 -14.64
N LYS A 223 -14.94 1.59 -14.67
CA LYS A 223 -15.74 1.32 -15.87
C LYS A 223 -14.90 0.88 -17.08
N GLY A 224 -13.88 0.02 -16.82
CA GLY A 224 -13.03 -0.55 -17.85
C GLY A 224 -11.94 0.36 -18.43
N LYS A 225 -11.71 1.54 -17.84
CA LYS A 225 -10.66 2.48 -18.25
C LYS A 225 -9.81 2.87 -17.06
N VAL A 226 -8.51 3.07 -17.27
CA VAL A 226 -7.65 3.68 -16.25
C VAL A 226 -8.08 5.13 -16.06
N GLN A 227 -8.57 5.44 -14.87
CA GLN A 227 -9.06 6.77 -14.52
C GLN A 227 -7.91 7.64 -13.97
N TYR A 228 -7.13 7.10 -13.07
CA TYR A 228 -5.95 7.76 -12.52
C TYR A 228 -4.88 6.77 -12.08
N VAL A 229 -3.66 7.27 -11.97
CA VAL A 229 -2.50 6.58 -11.43
C VAL A 229 -2.10 7.29 -10.14
N GLY A 230 -2.30 6.63 -9.01
CA GLY A 230 -1.86 7.11 -7.71
C GLY A 230 -0.42 6.71 -7.44
N VAL A 231 0.50 7.66 -7.37
CA VAL A 231 1.91 7.42 -7.03
C VAL A 231 2.13 7.76 -5.57
N GLN A 232 2.38 6.75 -4.74
CA GLN A 232 2.62 6.97 -3.32
C GLN A 232 3.92 7.78 -3.13
N ALA A 233 3.81 8.90 -2.45
CA ALA A 233 4.95 9.71 -2.02
C ALA A 233 5.01 9.86 -0.48
N SER A 234 4.00 9.35 0.21
CA SER A 234 3.83 9.44 1.66
C SER A 234 2.98 8.29 2.17
N GLU A 235 3.08 7.97 3.44
CA GLU A 235 2.27 6.95 4.11
C GLU A 235 2.04 7.27 5.57
N LYS A 236 1.00 6.67 6.16
CA LYS A 236 0.72 6.79 7.58
C LYS A 236 1.62 5.86 8.40
N VAL A 237 1.88 6.27 9.62
CA VAL A 237 2.68 5.49 10.57
C VAL A 237 1.76 4.64 11.43
N SER A 238 2.08 3.36 11.56
CA SER A 238 1.35 2.45 12.45
C SER A 238 1.89 2.52 13.88
N GLY A 239 1.00 2.58 14.85
CA GLY A 239 1.33 2.47 16.27
C GLY A 239 0.22 1.76 17.05
N ASN A 240 0.54 1.35 18.25
CA ASN A 240 -0.43 0.74 19.15
C ASN A 240 -0.38 1.41 20.54
N ILE A 241 -1.55 1.61 21.14
CA ILE A 241 -1.71 2.11 22.49
C ILE A 241 -2.45 1.05 23.30
N ASP A 242 -1.92 0.69 24.46
CA ASP A 242 -2.62 -0.13 25.44
C ASP A 242 -3.42 0.76 26.39
N VAL A 243 -4.72 0.52 26.50
CA VAL A 243 -5.62 1.16 27.44
C VAL A 243 -5.81 0.23 28.61
N ILE A 244 -5.28 0.60 29.77
CA ILE A 244 -5.26 -0.20 30.98
C ILE A 244 -6.20 0.43 31.98
N ALA A 245 -7.31 -0.23 32.30
CA ALA A 245 -8.22 0.19 33.34
C ALA A 245 -8.03 -0.65 34.60
N ARG A 246 -7.97 0.01 35.76
CA ARG A 246 -7.87 -0.65 37.05
C ARG A 246 -9.12 -0.40 37.89
N GLY A 247 -9.38 -1.32 38.81
CA GLY A 247 -10.50 -1.25 39.72
C GLY A 247 -10.36 -2.24 40.84
N ARG A 248 -11.33 -2.25 41.75
CA ARG A 248 -11.32 -3.17 42.87
C ARG A 248 -11.84 -4.54 42.51
N SER A 249 -11.00 -5.57 42.69
CA SER A 249 -11.44 -6.97 42.52
C SER A 249 -12.45 -7.36 43.61
N GLY A 250 -13.40 -8.25 43.30
CA GLY A 250 -14.38 -8.69 44.27
C GLY A 250 -15.34 -9.76 43.77
N HIS A 251 -16.25 -10.15 44.66
CA HIS A 251 -17.31 -11.09 44.30
C HIS A 251 -18.40 -10.40 43.48
N ALA A 252 -18.79 -10.95 42.38
CA ALA A 252 -19.74 -10.30 41.43
C ALA A 252 -21.15 -10.05 42.03
N SER A 253 -21.54 -10.79 43.10
CA SER A 253 -22.80 -10.55 43.80
C SER A 253 -22.81 -9.27 44.67
N GLN A 254 -21.65 -8.64 44.85
CA GLN A 254 -21.49 -7.38 45.62
C GLN A 254 -20.77 -6.36 44.73
N PRO A 255 -21.42 -5.86 43.65
CA PRO A 255 -20.77 -4.98 42.69
C PRO A 255 -20.46 -3.61 43.32
N THR A 256 -19.28 -3.09 43.03
CA THR A 256 -18.86 -1.74 43.39
C THR A 256 -18.85 -0.83 42.19
N LYS A 257 -18.84 0.50 42.40
CA LYS A 257 -18.68 1.46 41.31
C LYS A 257 -17.27 1.43 40.70
N ASP A 258 -16.29 1.01 41.50
CA ASP A 258 -14.89 0.84 41.09
C ASP A 258 -14.70 -0.53 40.47
N ASN A 259 -14.99 -0.62 39.17
CA ASN A 259 -14.95 -1.85 38.36
C ASN A 259 -14.14 -1.61 37.11
N ALA A 260 -13.02 -2.30 36.97
CA ALA A 260 -12.09 -2.13 35.84
C ALA A 260 -12.77 -2.34 34.47
N VAL A 261 -13.72 -3.27 34.35
CA VAL A 261 -14.47 -3.50 33.11
C VAL A 261 -15.32 -2.30 32.72
N VAL A 262 -15.96 -1.66 33.71
CA VAL A 262 -16.82 -0.49 33.48
C VAL A 262 -15.96 0.73 33.08
N HIS A 263 -14.83 0.95 33.79
CA HIS A 263 -13.87 2.01 33.45
C HIS A 263 -13.34 1.82 32.03
N LEU A 264 -12.92 0.61 31.64
CA LEU A 264 -12.44 0.29 30.29
C LEU A 264 -13.53 0.54 29.23
N ALA A 265 -14.74 0.00 29.44
CA ALA A 265 -15.84 0.13 28.48
C ALA A 265 -16.22 1.60 28.24
N THR A 266 -16.24 2.41 29.31
CA THR A 266 -16.48 3.85 29.22
C THR A 266 -15.39 4.57 28.46
N ALA A 267 -14.12 4.26 28.72
CA ALA A 267 -12.96 4.84 28.01
C ALA A 267 -12.99 4.49 26.53
N VAL A 268 -13.17 3.19 26.19
CA VAL A 268 -13.24 2.74 24.80
C VAL A 268 -14.44 3.33 24.07
N GLY A 269 -15.59 3.49 24.77
CA GLY A 269 -16.77 4.17 24.19
C GLY A 269 -16.49 5.63 23.83
N LYS A 270 -15.82 6.39 24.72
CA LYS A 270 -15.39 7.77 24.44
C LYS A 270 -14.39 7.82 23.28
N ILE A 271 -13.38 6.94 23.26
CA ILE A 271 -12.37 6.87 22.21
C ILE A 271 -13.00 6.48 20.86
N GLY A 272 -13.92 5.52 20.84
CA GLY A 272 -14.61 5.11 19.61
C GLY A 272 -15.50 6.19 19.01
N ALA A 273 -15.96 7.16 19.80
CA ALA A 273 -16.71 8.33 19.34
C ALA A 273 -15.81 9.52 18.96
N TYR A 274 -14.53 9.48 19.30
CA TYR A 274 -13.58 10.54 19.00
C TYR A 274 -13.22 10.57 17.51
N THR A 275 -13.16 11.77 16.97
CA THR A 275 -12.67 12.02 15.63
C THR A 275 -11.52 13.01 15.72
N ALA A 276 -10.32 12.57 15.34
CA ALA A 276 -9.16 13.45 15.33
C ALA A 276 -9.36 14.65 14.38
N PRO A 277 -8.77 15.81 14.64
CA PRO A 277 -8.80 16.95 13.75
C PRO A 277 -8.26 16.62 12.37
N VAL A 278 -8.71 17.36 11.35
CA VAL A 278 -8.13 17.26 10.00
C VAL A 278 -6.75 17.89 9.99
N HIS A 279 -5.79 17.16 9.44
CA HIS A 279 -4.45 17.64 9.13
C HIS A 279 -4.19 17.43 7.63
N LEU A 280 -4.45 18.46 6.83
CA LEU A 280 -4.35 18.40 5.38
C LEU A 280 -2.89 18.54 4.93
N THR A 281 -2.21 17.42 4.71
CA THR A 281 -0.84 17.39 4.19
C THR A 281 -0.77 17.91 2.74
N ALA A 282 0.40 18.37 2.29
CA ALA A 282 0.58 18.84 0.92
C ALA A 282 0.30 17.75 -0.13
N ILE A 283 0.65 16.49 0.17
CA ILE A 283 0.38 15.33 -0.69
C ILE A 283 -1.14 15.12 -0.84
N VAL A 284 -1.86 15.10 0.28
CA VAL A 284 -3.31 14.87 0.30
C VAL A 284 -4.07 16.03 -0.37
N ARG A 285 -3.61 17.26 -0.19
CA ARG A 285 -4.15 18.42 -0.90
C ARG A 285 -4.05 18.23 -2.42
N ARG A 286 -2.85 17.97 -2.94
CA ARG A 286 -2.63 17.76 -4.38
C ARG A 286 -3.41 16.54 -4.92
N TYR A 287 -3.56 15.49 -4.11
CA TYR A 287 -4.39 14.34 -4.47
C TYR A 287 -5.85 14.76 -4.71
N PHE A 288 -6.48 15.47 -3.76
CA PHE A 288 -7.86 15.90 -3.90
C PHE A 288 -8.07 16.95 -5.00
N GLU A 289 -7.13 17.88 -5.17
CA GLU A 289 -7.17 18.85 -6.26
C GLU A 289 -7.16 18.17 -7.63
N GLY A 290 -6.32 17.14 -7.80
CA GLY A 290 -6.24 16.39 -9.05
C GLY A 290 -7.36 15.37 -9.25
N LEU A 291 -7.94 14.83 -8.17
CA LEU A 291 -9.08 13.93 -8.24
C LEU A 291 -10.41 14.65 -8.51
N ALA A 292 -10.55 15.89 -8.03
CA ALA A 292 -11.79 16.66 -8.11
C ALA A 292 -12.43 16.77 -9.51
N PRO A 293 -11.68 16.87 -10.63
CA PRO A 293 -12.29 16.88 -11.97
C PRO A 293 -12.83 15.51 -12.42
N LEU A 294 -12.48 14.43 -11.74
CA LEU A 294 -12.88 13.05 -12.08
C LEU A 294 -14.12 12.59 -11.31
N GLU A 295 -14.47 13.32 -10.26
CA GLU A 295 -15.65 13.07 -9.43
C GLU A 295 -16.86 13.89 -9.92
N ASP A 296 -18.06 13.59 -9.41
CA ASP A 296 -19.24 14.40 -9.69
C ASP A 296 -19.04 15.86 -9.22
N ASP A 297 -19.83 16.77 -9.79
CA ASP A 297 -19.69 18.21 -9.56
C ASP A 297 -19.81 18.60 -8.08
N GLU A 298 -20.61 17.88 -7.29
CA GLU A 298 -20.79 18.16 -5.88
C GLU A 298 -19.59 17.70 -5.06
N ILE A 299 -19.14 16.47 -5.23
CA ILE A 299 -17.96 15.92 -4.53
C ILE A 299 -16.70 16.65 -4.95
N GLY A 300 -16.50 16.88 -6.25
CA GLY A 300 -15.38 17.64 -6.77
C GLY A 300 -15.31 19.07 -6.22
N LYS A 301 -16.46 19.72 -6.00
CA LYS A 301 -16.54 21.04 -5.33
C LYS A 301 -16.03 20.96 -3.89
N TRP A 302 -16.44 19.94 -3.13
CA TRP A 302 -15.98 19.77 -1.75
C TRP A 302 -14.50 19.45 -1.66
N MET A 303 -13.96 18.63 -2.59
CA MET A 303 -12.52 18.37 -2.67
C MET A 303 -11.69 19.67 -2.83
N ARG A 304 -12.16 20.59 -3.67
CA ARG A 304 -11.51 21.90 -3.86
C ARG A 304 -11.72 22.88 -2.71
N SER A 305 -12.57 22.56 -1.75
CA SER A 305 -12.95 23.46 -0.65
C SER A 305 -12.41 23.03 0.72
N LEU A 306 -11.53 22.03 0.78
CA LEU A 306 -11.07 21.41 2.05
C LEU A 306 -10.46 22.41 3.04
N ASP A 307 -9.84 23.47 2.58
CA ASP A 307 -9.18 24.51 3.38
C ASP A 307 -9.85 25.90 3.26
N ALA A 308 -11.02 25.95 2.64
CA ALA A 308 -11.77 27.20 2.54
C ALA A 308 -12.27 27.66 3.91
N ALA A 309 -12.04 28.94 4.26
CA ALA A 309 -12.36 29.47 5.58
C ALA A 309 -13.85 29.41 5.95
N ASP A 310 -14.73 29.51 4.94
CA ASP A 310 -16.20 29.53 5.12
C ASP A 310 -16.87 28.16 5.07
N ARG A 311 -16.26 27.17 4.42
CA ARG A 311 -16.90 25.88 4.11
C ARG A 311 -15.97 24.67 4.24
N GLY A 312 -14.69 24.86 4.60
CA GLY A 312 -13.70 23.80 4.73
C GLY A 312 -14.12 22.69 5.70
N GLU A 313 -14.61 23.04 6.90
CA GLU A 313 -15.11 22.04 7.85
C GLU A 313 -16.28 21.22 7.31
N HIS A 314 -17.18 21.85 6.54
CA HIS A 314 -18.26 21.13 5.90
C HIS A 314 -17.75 20.18 4.83
N ALA A 315 -16.82 20.63 3.98
CA ALA A 315 -16.16 19.81 2.97
C ALA A 315 -15.45 18.58 3.60
N GLN A 316 -14.70 18.80 4.67
CA GLN A 316 -14.02 17.73 5.42
C GLN A 316 -15.02 16.69 5.94
N ARG A 317 -16.15 17.11 6.51
CA ARG A 317 -17.22 16.20 6.97
C ARG A 317 -17.85 15.42 5.82
N VAL A 318 -18.14 16.09 4.70
CA VAL A 318 -18.72 15.42 3.52
C VAL A 318 -17.77 14.35 3.00
N LEU A 319 -16.50 14.68 2.75
CA LEU A 319 -15.52 13.75 2.20
C LEU A 319 -15.22 12.59 3.17
N SER A 320 -15.13 12.87 4.47
CA SER A 320 -14.95 11.83 5.50
C SER A 320 -16.10 10.84 5.57
N ASN A 321 -17.33 11.30 5.32
CA ASN A 321 -18.53 10.44 5.31
C ASN A 321 -18.73 9.72 3.98
N THR A 322 -18.14 10.22 2.90
CA THR A 322 -18.25 9.62 1.55
C THR A 322 -17.36 8.39 1.43
N SER A 323 -16.13 8.47 1.96
CA SER A 323 -15.14 7.38 1.81
C SER A 323 -14.32 7.19 3.09
N PRO A 324 -14.26 5.96 3.64
CA PRO A 324 -13.34 5.63 4.72
C PRO A 324 -11.88 5.90 4.37
N LEU A 325 -11.47 5.68 3.11
CA LEU A 325 -10.13 6.00 2.62
C LEU A 325 -9.84 7.50 2.74
N TRP A 326 -10.77 8.34 2.23
CA TRP A 326 -10.59 9.80 2.29
C TRP A 326 -10.57 10.32 3.73
N ASN A 327 -11.44 9.75 4.59
CA ASN A 327 -11.41 10.06 6.01
C ASN A 327 -10.03 9.74 6.64
N ALA A 328 -9.48 8.56 6.31
CA ALA A 328 -8.17 8.14 6.82
C ALA A 328 -7.01 8.94 6.22
N MET A 329 -7.12 9.48 5.01
CA MET A 329 -6.12 10.39 4.43
C MET A 329 -6.13 11.77 5.08
N LEU A 330 -7.28 12.22 5.61
CA LEU A 330 -7.46 13.57 6.14
C LEU A 330 -7.04 13.72 7.61
N ARG A 331 -6.90 12.63 8.38
CA ARG A 331 -6.66 12.70 9.84
C ARG A 331 -5.98 11.45 10.39
N ASP A 332 -5.50 11.53 11.61
CA ASP A 332 -5.15 10.34 12.38
C ASP A 332 -6.37 9.46 12.59
N THR A 333 -6.18 8.15 12.56
CA THR A 333 -7.25 7.19 12.82
C THR A 333 -6.91 6.29 13.98
N ILE A 334 -7.90 6.02 14.83
CA ILE A 334 -7.76 5.25 16.05
C ILE A 334 -8.86 4.20 16.06
N ALA A 335 -8.47 2.92 16.09
CA ALA A 335 -9.39 1.80 16.08
C ALA A 335 -9.14 0.86 17.27
N PRO A 336 -10.11 0.68 18.19
CA PRO A 336 -10.06 -0.40 19.18
C PRO A 336 -10.10 -1.75 18.46
N THR A 337 -9.12 -2.62 18.74
CA THR A 337 -8.96 -3.90 18.01
C THR A 337 -9.01 -5.12 18.92
N ILE A 338 -8.62 -4.97 20.19
CA ILE A 338 -8.61 -6.06 21.17
C ILE A 338 -9.19 -5.54 22.49
N LEU A 339 -10.04 -6.37 23.11
CA LEU A 339 -10.58 -6.14 24.46
C LEU A 339 -10.40 -7.41 25.28
N THR A 340 -9.82 -7.29 26.48
CA THR A 340 -9.65 -8.41 27.42
C THR A 340 -9.97 -8.00 28.83
N ALA A 341 -10.81 -8.78 29.52
CA ALA A 341 -11.15 -8.54 30.92
C ALA A 341 -11.74 -9.80 31.56
N GLY A 342 -11.35 -10.06 32.82
CA GLY A 342 -11.91 -11.13 33.64
C GLY A 342 -11.66 -12.55 33.12
N THR A 343 -11.79 -13.53 34.00
CA THR A 343 -11.58 -14.95 33.70
C THR A 343 -12.68 -15.87 34.26
N ALA A 344 -13.57 -15.30 35.10
CA ALA A 344 -14.63 -16.07 35.77
C ALA A 344 -15.90 -15.23 35.93
N ASN A 345 -17.07 -15.87 35.78
CA ASN A 345 -18.39 -15.21 35.79
C ASN A 345 -18.75 -14.54 37.15
N ASN A 346 -18.20 -15.05 38.24
CA ASN A 346 -18.50 -14.62 39.60
C ASN A 346 -17.42 -13.75 40.22
N VAL A 347 -16.42 -13.28 39.43
CA VAL A 347 -15.30 -12.46 39.88
C VAL A 347 -15.27 -11.13 39.15
N ILE A 348 -15.26 -10.01 39.86
CA ILE A 348 -14.95 -8.70 39.30
C ILE A 348 -13.44 -8.61 39.14
N PRO A 349 -12.89 -8.40 37.91
CA PRO A 349 -11.46 -8.33 37.72
C PRO A 349 -10.90 -6.98 38.23
N GLY A 350 -9.67 -7.02 38.73
CA GLY A 350 -8.95 -5.81 39.13
C GLY A 350 -8.31 -5.01 38.00
N GLU A 351 -8.24 -5.63 36.82
CA GLU A 351 -7.64 -4.98 35.63
C GLU A 351 -8.36 -5.42 34.35
N ALA A 352 -8.44 -4.53 33.38
CA ALA A 352 -9.02 -4.76 32.07
C ALA A 352 -8.21 -3.98 31.02
N HIS A 353 -8.06 -4.53 29.81
CA HIS A 353 -7.21 -3.99 28.74
C HIS A 353 -7.94 -3.82 27.42
N ALA A 354 -7.53 -2.79 26.65
CA ALA A 354 -7.86 -2.66 25.24
C ALA A 354 -6.63 -2.27 24.43
N ASN A 355 -6.51 -2.81 23.22
CA ASN A 355 -5.53 -2.32 22.24
C ASN A 355 -6.21 -1.33 21.29
N LEU A 356 -5.57 -0.19 21.08
CA LEU A 356 -5.91 0.76 20.03
C LEU A 356 -4.86 0.66 18.93
N ASN A 357 -5.26 0.34 17.71
CA ASN A 357 -4.41 0.54 16.53
C ASN A 357 -4.54 1.99 16.08
N VAL A 358 -3.41 2.68 16.01
CA VAL A 358 -3.33 4.09 15.65
C VAL A 358 -2.59 4.21 14.34
N ARG A 359 -3.13 5.03 13.42
CA ARG A 359 -2.47 5.37 12.17
C ARG A 359 -2.31 6.89 12.10
N LEU A 360 -1.06 7.35 12.16
CA LEU A 360 -0.68 8.75 12.23
C LEU A 360 -0.36 9.31 10.85
N LEU A 361 -0.74 10.54 10.60
CA LEU A 361 -0.27 11.31 9.45
C LEU A 361 1.22 11.67 9.60
N PRO A 362 1.94 11.89 8.49
CA PRO A 362 3.31 12.39 8.55
C PRO A 362 3.40 13.70 9.32
N GLY A 363 4.28 13.74 10.32
CA GLY A 363 4.46 14.89 11.21
C GLY A 363 3.70 14.81 12.53
N ASP A 364 2.69 13.95 12.65
CA ASP A 364 1.97 13.73 13.91
C ASP A 364 2.69 12.69 14.78
N THR A 365 2.46 12.74 16.09
CA THR A 365 3.15 11.87 17.05
C THR A 365 2.16 11.09 17.93
N ILE A 366 2.52 9.86 18.28
CA ILE A 366 1.66 9.01 19.10
C ILE A 366 1.50 9.58 20.52
N GLU A 367 2.48 10.31 21.02
CA GLU A 367 2.44 11.00 22.30
C GLU A 367 1.40 12.12 22.30
N ALA A 368 1.21 12.82 21.19
CA ALA A 368 0.14 13.80 21.03
C ALA A 368 -1.24 13.13 21.12
N VAL A 369 -1.41 12.01 20.42
CA VAL A 369 -2.65 11.22 20.49
C VAL A 369 -2.92 10.73 21.91
N VAL A 370 -1.91 10.20 22.60
CA VAL A 370 -2.07 9.76 24.01
C VAL A 370 -2.51 10.91 24.91
N ARG A 371 -1.91 12.10 24.78
CA ARG A 371 -2.34 13.27 25.57
C ARG A 371 -3.80 13.63 25.34
N ASP A 372 -4.22 13.66 24.08
CA ASP A 372 -5.59 14.04 23.70
C ASP A 372 -6.61 13.00 24.16
N LEU A 373 -6.30 11.73 24.00
CA LEU A 373 -7.15 10.64 24.47
C LEU A 373 -7.20 10.55 26.00
N THR A 374 -6.09 10.79 26.71
CA THR A 374 -6.07 10.82 28.18
C THR A 374 -7.00 11.93 28.71
N LYS A 375 -6.93 13.13 28.11
CA LYS A 375 -7.83 14.23 28.43
C LYS A 375 -9.30 13.91 28.08
N LEU A 376 -9.56 13.22 26.98
CA LEU A 376 -10.91 12.82 26.57
C LEU A 376 -11.50 11.77 27.53
N VAL A 377 -10.70 10.79 27.94
CA VAL A 377 -11.13 9.72 28.85
C VAL A 377 -11.46 10.28 30.22
N ASP A 378 -10.62 11.17 30.73
CA ASP A 378 -10.80 11.86 32.02
C ASP A 378 -11.19 10.88 33.16
N ASP A 379 -10.41 9.82 33.31
CA ASP A 379 -10.59 8.82 34.36
C ASP A 379 -9.22 8.43 34.94
N PRO A 380 -8.94 8.75 36.22
CA PRO A 380 -7.63 8.48 36.85
C PRO A 380 -7.30 6.99 37.00
N LEU A 381 -8.30 6.10 36.87
CA LEU A 381 -8.11 4.65 36.92
C LEU A 381 -7.82 4.06 35.53
N VAL A 382 -7.80 4.88 34.48
CA VAL A 382 -7.48 4.46 33.11
C VAL A 382 -6.15 5.09 32.69
N LYS A 383 -5.20 4.24 32.30
CA LYS A 383 -3.89 4.64 31.79
C LYS A 383 -3.77 4.25 30.31
N LEU A 384 -3.23 5.16 29.49
CA LEU A 384 -2.88 4.89 28.11
C LEU A 384 -1.36 4.79 27.99
N GLU A 385 -0.88 3.67 27.45
CA GLU A 385 0.56 3.39 27.28
C GLU A 385 0.89 3.08 25.82
N VAL A 386 1.90 3.77 25.28
CA VAL A 386 2.41 3.48 23.93
C VAL A 386 3.14 2.14 23.94
N LYS A 387 2.78 1.24 23.02
CA LYS A 387 3.53 0.00 22.83
C LYS A 387 4.82 0.27 22.04
N PRO A 388 5.94 -0.40 22.37
CA PRO A 388 7.26 -0.08 21.82
C PRO A 388 7.42 -0.37 20.32
N ASN A 389 6.47 -1.04 19.69
CA ASN A 389 6.54 -1.48 18.30
C ASN A 389 5.90 -0.51 17.29
N GLY A 390 5.81 0.79 17.62
CA GLY A 390 5.33 1.81 16.70
C GLY A 390 6.37 2.14 15.61
N GLY A 391 5.90 2.38 14.39
CA GLY A 391 6.72 2.91 13.31
C GLY A 391 7.17 4.34 13.61
N LEU A 392 8.24 4.78 12.92
CA LEU A 392 8.69 6.16 12.97
C LEU A 392 8.05 6.96 11.84
N ALA A 393 7.67 8.21 12.12
CA ALA A 393 7.19 9.11 11.09
C ALA A 393 8.29 9.40 10.06
N ALA A 394 8.08 8.93 8.83
CA ALA A 394 8.98 9.19 7.73
C ALA A 394 8.56 10.46 6.97
N PRO A 395 9.51 11.29 6.51
CA PRO A 395 9.17 12.44 5.68
C PRO A 395 8.58 11.98 4.34
N PRO A 396 7.71 12.77 3.71
CA PRO A 396 7.26 12.48 2.35
C PRO A 396 8.40 12.60 1.34
N SER A 397 8.36 11.80 0.26
CA SER A 397 9.22 11.98 -0.90
C SER A 397 8.83 13.24 -1.69
N SER A 398 9.81 13.91 -2.31
CA SER A 398 9.60 15.15 -3.05
C SER A 398 8.82 14.91 -4.35
N LEU A 399 7.76 15.67 -4.58
CA LEU A 399 7.03 15.65 -5.86
C LEU A 399 7.79 16.40 -6.98
N GLU A 400 8.88 17.08 -6.66
CA GLU A 400 9.73 17.83 -7.60
C GLU A 400 10.99 17.03 -7.98
N SER A 401 11.11 15.75 -7.59
CA SER A 401 12.25 14.91 -7.93
C SER A 401 12.22 14.47 -9.39
N ASP A 402 13.40 14.30 -10.00
CA ASP A 402 13.53 13.78 -11.37
C ASP A 402 12.84 12.42 -11.52
N PHE A 403 12.87 11.59 -10.48
CA PHE A 403 12.26 10.26 -10.56
C PHE A 403 10.72 10.32 -10.53
N TYR A 404 10.14 11.18 -9.68
CA TYR A 404 8.69 11.39 -9.70
C TYR A 404 8.21 11.94 -11.06
N ALA A 405 9.00 12.85 -11.65
CA ALA A 405 8.71 13.38 -12.99
C ALA A 405 8.74 12.26 -14.07
N VAL A 406 9.72 11.36 -14.00
CA VAL A 406 9.80 10.20 -14.93
C VAL A 406 8.63 9.24 -14.72
N ILE A 407 8.28 8.87 -13.48
CA ILE A 407 7.12 8.02 -13.19
C ILE A 407 5.86 8.65 -13.78
N SER A 408 5.63 9.95 -13.52
CA SER A 408 4.46 10.69 -13.99
C SER A 408 4.38 10.74 -15.51
N LYS A 409 5.51 11.01 -16.18
CA LYS A 409 5.61 11.05 -17.64
C LYS A 409 5.26 9.69 -18.25
N VAL A 410 5.90 8.63 -17.79
CA VAL A 410 5.66 7.28 -18.33
C VAL A 410 4.22 6.84 -18.07
N ALA A 411 3.70 7.05 -16.86
CA ALA A 411 2.31 6.72 -16.54
C ALA A 411 1.31 7.43 -17.47
N ALA A 412 1.51 8.73 -17.72
CA ALA A 412 0.65 9.49 -18.64
C ALA A 412 0.75 8.99 -20.11
N GLN A 413 1.90 8.50 -20.53
CA GLN A 413 2.10 7.91 -21.87
C GLN A 413 1.45 6.54 -22.00
N GLU A 414 1.58 5.70 -20.95
CA GLU A 414 1.09 4.32 -20.94
C GLU A 414 -0.41 4.18 -20.69
N PHE A 415 -1.00 5.20 -20.04
CA PHE A 415 -2.42 5.29 -19.73
C PHE A 415 -3.00 6.61 -20.23
N PRO A 416 -3.17 6.77 -21.57
CA PRO A 416 -3.65 8.02 -22.16
C PRO A 416 -5.02 8.40 -21.60
N GLY A 417 -5.14 9.65 -21.14
CA GLY A 417 -6.35 10.19 -20.52
C GLY A 417 -6.46 9.94 -19.01
N ALA A 418 -5.59 9.14 -18.42
CA ALA A 418 -5.50 9.01 -16.97
C ALA A 418 -4.78 10.21 -16.34
N VAL A 419 -5.20 10.62 -15.14
CA VAL A 419 -4.52 11.65 -14.36
C VAL A 419 -3.51 10.98 -13.43
N VAL A 420 -2.30 11.53 -13.34
CA VAL A 420 -1.30 11.05 -12.37
C VAL A 420 -1.40 11.91 -11.11
N LEU A 421 -1.64 11.25 -9.97
CA LEU A 421 -1.86 11.90 -8.68
C LEU A 421 -0.81 11.47 -7.67
N PRO A 422 -0.25 12.39 -6.85
CA PRO A 422 0.49 11.97 -5.68
C PRO A 422 -0.47 11.30 -4.69
N PHE A 423 -0.03 10.24 -4.03
CA PHE A 423 -0.86 9.47 -3.13
C PHE A 423 -0.22 9.34 -1.75
N GLN A 424 -1.04 9.37 -0.71
CA GLN A 424 -0.67 9.04 0.65
C GLN A 424 -1.39 7.77 1.05
N SER A 425 -0.67 6.66 1.21
CA SER A 425 -1.28 5.41 1.68
C SER A 425 -1.67 5.52 3.17
N THR A 426 -2.72 4.81 3.52
CA THR A 426 -3.21 4.72 4.90
C THR A 426 -2.62 3.53 5.66
N TRP A 427 -1.82 2.72 4.97
CA TRP A 427 -1.00 1.62 5.48
C TRP A 427 0.48 1.97 5.39
N ALA A 428 1.32 1.20 6.07
CA ALA A 428 2.77 1.32 6.05
C ALA A 428 3.37 0.35 5.04
N THR A 429 4.56 0.67 4.53
CA THR A 429 5.36 -0.17 3.62
C THR A 429 6.86 -0.05 3.98
N ASP A 430 7.70 -0.86 3.35
CA ASP A 430 9.17 -0.72 3.44
C ASP A 430 9.68 0.67 3.05
N SER A 431 8.89 1.45 2.30
CA SER A 431 9.26 2.80 1.86
C SER A 431 9.49 3.79 3.00
N ALA A 432 8.78 3.64 4.14
CA ALA A 432 8.99 4.50 5.30
C ALA A 432 10.44 4.43 5.81
N GLN A 433 10.96 3.21 5.94
CA GLN A 433 12.34 3.01 6.42
C GLN A 433 13.37 3.56 5.43
N LEU A 434 13.12 3.43 4.13
CA LEU A 434 13.97 4.00 3.10
C LEU A 434 13.97 5.53 3.14
N ARG A 435 12.82 6.16 3.34
CA ARG A 435 12.68 7.63 3.49
C ARG A 435 13.44 8.16 4.71
N LEU A 436 13.44 7.41 5.83
CA LEU A 436 14.25 7.74 7.02
C LEU A 436 15.76 7.72 6.74
N HIS A 437 16.18 7.02 5.67
CA HIS A 437 17.56 6.98 5.18
C HIS A 437 17.80 7.91 3.98
N ASN A 438 16.96 8.95 3.83
CA ASN A 438 17.04 9.97 2.77
C ASN A 438 16.86 9.41 1.34
N VAL A 439 16.23 8.25 1.17
CA VAL A 439 15.84 7.74 -0.15
C VAL A 439 14.54 8.41 -0.58
N GLN A 440 14.47 8.91 -1.79
CA GLN A 440 13.22 9.35 -2.42
C GLN A 440 12.45 8.10 -2.86
N ALA A 441 11.63 7.56 -1.95
CA ALA A 441 10.90 6.31 -2.16
C ALA A 441 9.47 6.58 -2.63
N TYR A 442 9.11 6.03 -3.79
CA TYR A 442 7.78 6.12 -4.37
C TYR A 442 7.16 4.74 -4.47
N GLY A 443 5.84 4.67 -4.24
CA GLY A 443 5.09 3.43 -4.37
C GLY A 443 4.21 3.46 -5.63
N LEU A 444 4.28 2.39 -6.42
CA LEU A 444 3.41 2.17 -7.58
C LEU A 444 3.31 0.68 -7.89
N VAL A 445 2.16 0.10 -7.58
CA VAL A 445 1.75 -1.19 -8.13
C VAL A 445 1.28 -0.93 -9.57
N PRO A 446 2.06 -1.29 -10.60
CA PRO A 446 1.88 -0.76 -11.97
C PRO A 446 0.77 -1.47 -12.74
N PHE A 447 -0.03 -2.31 -12.09
CA PHE A 447 -1.07 -3.12 -12.71
C PHE A 447 -2.39 -2.37 -12.80
N PRO A 448 -3.03 -2.27 -13.99
CA PRO A 448 -4.40 -1.76 -14.10
C PRO A 448 -5.39 -2.68 -13.39
N LEU A 449 -5.78 -2.33 -12.16
CA LEU A 449 -6.65 -3.13 -11.31
C LEU A 449 -8.00 -2.44 -11.06
N THR A 450 -9.04 -3.23 -10.94
CA THR A 450 -10.35 -2.76 -10.50
C THR A 450 -10.40 -2.67 -8.97
N GLU A 451 -11.36 -1.93 -8.44
CA GLU A 451 -11.61 -1.89 -7.00
C GLU A 451 -11.89 -3.30 -6.41
N GLU A 452 -12.57 -4.16 -7.21
CA GLU A 452 -12.84 -5.55 -6.81
C GLU A 452 -11.54 -6.36 -6.66
N ASP A 453 -10.59 -6.21 -7.58
CA ASP A 453 -9.30 -6.90 -7.50
C ASP A 453 -8.49 -6.38 -6.30
N LEU A 454 -8.45 -5.05 -6.09
CA LEU A 454 -7.74 -4.44 -4.96
C LEU A 454 -8.31 -4.86 -3.59
N LYS A 455 -9.63 -5.04 -3.46
CA LYS A 455 -10.27 -5.52 -2.23
C LYS A 455 -9.92 -6.97 -1.86
N ARG A 456 -9.31 -7.72 -2.79
CA ARG A 456 -8.86 -9.09 -2.55
C ARG A 456 -7.46 -9.17 -1.93
N MET A 457 -6.70 -8.08 -1.92
CA MET A 457 -5.45 -7.99 -1.15
C MET A 457 -5.74 -8.31 0.32
N HIS A 458 -4.98 -9.22 0.93
CA HIS A 458 -5.22 -9.79 2.27
C HIS A 458 -6.54 -10.56 2.43
N GLY A 459 -7.42 -10.56 1.42
CA GLY A 459 -8.69 -11.29 1.40
C GLY A 459 -8.60 -12.69 0.80
N GLU A 460 -9.75 -13.31 0.56
CA GLU A 460 -9.87 -14.60 -0.14
C GLU A 460 -9.86 -14.40 -1.65
N ASP A 461 -9.40 -15.44 -2.38
CA ASP A 461 -9.34 -15.46 -3.84
C ASP A 461 -8.58 -14.26 -4.42
N GLU A 462 -7.49 -13.85 -3.77
CA GLU A 462 -6.57 -12.85 -4.30
C GLU A 462 -6.09 -13.29 -5.69
N ARG A 463 -6.08 -12.35 -6.63
CA ARG A 463 -5.80 -12.64 -8.02
C ARG A 463 -5.29 -11.42 -8.78
N ILE A 464 -4.54 -11.67 -9.85
CA ILE A 464 -4.13 -10.63 -10.78
C ILE A 464 -4.55 -11.00 -12.22
N PRO A 465 -5.18 -10.08 -12.99
CA PRO A 465 -5.41 -10.30 -14.42
C PRO A 465 -4.06 -10.41 -15.13
N LEU A 466 -3.83 -11.48 -15.91
CA LEU A 466 -2.56 -11.67 -16.63
C LEU A 466 -2.25 -10.55 -17.62
N ALA A 467 -3.29 -9.96 -18.24
CA ALA A 467 -3.13 -8.80 -19.11
C ALA A 467 -2.66 -7.56 -18.33
N ALA A 468 -3.20 -7.33 -17.11
CA ALA A 468 -2.78 -6.24 -16.25
C ALA A 468 -1.35 -6.43 -15.75
N PHE A 469 -0.96 -7.66 -15.38
CA PHE A 469 0.40 -8.02 -15.03
C PHE A 469 1.39 -7.70 -16.15
N ASN A 470 1.11 -8.16 -17.38
CA ASN A 470 1.96 -7.88 -18.53
C ASN A 470 2.11 -6.37 -18.78
N LYS A 471 1.00 -5.64 -18.69
CA LYS A 471 1.02 -4.17 -18.82
C LYS A 471 1.88 -3.52 -17.73
N GLY A 472 1.78 -4.00 -16.50
CA GLY A 472 2.60 -3.50 -15.38
C GLY A 472 4.10 -3.76 -15.58
N VAL A 473 4.47 -4.93 -16.10
CA VAL A 473 5.87 -5.24 -16.47
C VAL A 473 6.40 -4.24 -17.48
N ASP A 474 5.62 -3.93 -18.54
CA ASP A 474 6.00 -2.97 -19.57
C ASP A 474 6.16 -1.55 -18.98
N VAL A 475 5.18 -1.09 -18.21
CA VAL A 475 5.21 0.24 -17.55
C VAL A 475 6.44 0.37 -16.65
N LEU A 476 6.72 -0.63 -15.83
CA LEU A 476 7.85 -0.61 -14.91
C LEU A 476 9.19 -0.65 -15.63
N ALA A 477 9.34 -1.51 -16.64
CA ALA A 477 10.55 -1.57 -17.46
C ALA A 477 10.84 -0.22 -18.14
N ARG A 478 9.79 0.48 -18.62
CA ARG A 478 9.92 1.82 -19.20
C ARG A 478 10.31 2.87 -18.16
N ILE A 479 9.71 2.87 -16.97
CA ILE A 479 10.08 3.78 -15.87
C ILE A 479 11.56 3.61 -15.54
N VAL A 480 12.00 2.37 -15.34
CA VAL A 480 13.40 2.05 -14.99
C VAL A 480 14.36 2.51 -16.11
N ALA A 481 14.04 2.21 -17.36
CA ALA A 481 14.88 2.57 -18.49
C ALA A 481 14.94 4.10 -18.73
N GLU A 482 13.80 4.80 -18.68
CA GLU A 482 13.75 6.25 -18.84
C GLU A 482 14.58 7.00 -17.76
N PHE A 483 14.63 6.42 -16.54
CA PHE A 483 15.38 7.02 -15.45
C PHE A 483 16.85 6.63 -15.42
N ALA A 484 17.20 5.41 -15.83
CA ALA A 484 18.55 4.85 -15.62
C ALA A 484 19.43 4.80 -16.88
N VAL A 485 18.89 5.05 -18.08
CA VAL A 485 19.66 4.94 -19.33
C VAL A 485 20.16 6.32 -19.78
N THR A 486 21.40 6.36 -20.27
CA THR A 486 21.96 7.56 -20.92
C THR A 486 21.34 7.71 -22.30
N ARG A 487 20.75 8.87 -22.59
CA ARG A 487 20.29 9.28 -23.92
C ARG A 487 21.43 9.81 -24.76
#